data_11477f642bef32440d4d9173ddc68217
#
_entry.id   11477f642bef32440d4d9173ddc68217
#
_cell.length_a   1.000
_cell.length_b   1.000
_cell.length_c   1.000
_cell.angle_alpha   90.00
_cell.angle_beta   90.00
_cell.angle_gamma   90.00
#
_symmetry.space_group_name_H-M   'P 1'
#
loop_
_entity.id
_entity.type
_entity.pdbx_description
1 polymer ?
#
loop_
_entity_poly.entity_id
_entity_poly.type
_entity_poly.pdbx_seq_one_letter_code
_entity_poly.pdbx_strand_id
1 'polypeptide(L)'
;MKKNKIGIVGVGIVGGAVAHYFKSAGHMVFLYDKYKSIGSSEQVNRSDIIFVCVPTPFIKKKGFDLSSVEDVFKVIKGKKIIVIKSTVWPGTTEKFQKKYTQHKILFNPEFLSEASADKDMQYPDVQVVGYTKKSRLVAKEILRILPKAPFQKIIRAAEAEMFKYFHNVHGALKVVFANQMYNLCQALKIDYDVIKECAAASKHILTDTYLNIWHGGYRGYGGSCFPKDVRTLIQLGDSAGVNLELLKIFEKINNQLMKAQGIRDPEQLGIKNQKVIDLIKKR
;
A
#
# COMPACT_ATOMS: atom_id res chain seq x y z
N MET A 1 -17.93 -15.08 17.21
CA MET A 1 -17.97 -14.97 15.72
C MET A 1 -17.75 -16.34 15.09
N LYS A 2 -18.32 -16.59 13.90
CA LYS A 2 -18.07 -17.83 13.15
C LYS A 2 -16.58 -17.90 12.80
N LYS A 3 -15.91 -19.01 13.13
CA LYS A 3 -14.51 -19.24 12.75
C LYS A 3 -14.44 -19.55 11.26
N ASN A 4 -13.69 -18.75 10.51
CA ASN A 4 -13.44 -18.94 9.08
C ASN A 4 -12.09 -19.59 8.84
N LYS A 5 -11.93 -20.26 7.71
CA LYS A 5 -10.64 -20.72 7.18
C LYS A 5 -10.09 -19.66 6.25
N ILE A 6 -9.05 -18.99 6.68
CA ILE A 6 -8.42 -17.84 5.98
C ILE A 6 -7.11 -18.29 5.35
N GLY A 7 -6.97 -18.08 4.05
CA GLY A 7 -5.71 -18.24 3.34
C GLY A 7 -5.02 -16.89 3.14
N ILE A 8 -3.71 -16.87 3.24
CA ILE A 8 -2.91 -15.67 2.96
C ILE A 8 -1.81 -16.07 1.99
N VAL A 9 -1.79 -15.41 0.84
CA VAL A 9 -0.77 -15.60 -0.20
C VAL A 9 0.10 -14.35 -0.28
N GLY A 10 1.42 -14.55 -0.08
CA GLY A 10 2.38 -13.48 0.15
C GLY A 10 2.49 -13.13 1.63
N VAL A 11 3.58 -13.57 2.28
CA VAL A 11 3.82 -13.39 3.72
C VAL A 11 4.94 -12.36 3.93
N GLY A 12 4.75 -11.18 3.30
CA GLY A 12 5.53 -9.98 3.53
C GLY A 12 5.02 -9.21 4.75
N ILE A 13 5.30 -7.91 4.81
CA ILE A 13 4.83 -7.02 5.88
C ILE A 13 3.30 -7.05 5.97
N VAL A 14 2.61 -6.78 4.87
CA VAL A 14 1.14 -6.76 4.81
C VAL A 14 0.55 -8.13 5.13
N GLY A 15 1.00 -9.18 4.44
CA GLY A 15 0.45 -10.53 4.66
C GLY A 15 0.76 -11.08 6.04
N GLY A 16 1.90 -10.71 6.65
CA GLY A 16 2.24 -11.02 8.03
C GLY A 16 1.27 -10.37 9.01
N ALA A 17 1.04 -9.07 8.89
CA ALA A 17 0.11 -8.33 9.74
C ALA A 17 -1.33 -8.87 9.62
N VAL A 18 -1.78 -9.18 8.39
CA VAL A 18 -3.08 -9.82 8.15
C VAL A 18 -3.16 -11.20 8.82
N ALA A 19 -2.07 -11.99 8.76
CA ALA A 19 -1.99 -13.30 9.41
C ALA A 19 -2.09 -13.20 10.92
N HIS A 20 -1.35 -12.27 11.53
CA HIS A 20 -1.38 -12.02 12.97
C HIS A 20 -2.77 -11.60 13.44
N TYR A 21 -3.40 -10.67 12.74
CA TYR A 21 -4.77 -10.24 13.05
C TYR A 21 -5.77 -11.41 13.03
N PHE A 22 -5.82 -12.19 11.94
CA PHE A 22 -6.80 -13.28 11.85
C PHE A 22 -6.53 -14.43 12.84
N LYS A 23 -5.26 -14.71 13.15
CA LYS A 23 -4.91 -15.68 14.21
C LYS A 23 -5.38 -15.19 15.58
N SER A 24 -5.11 -13.94 15.94
CA SER A 24 -5.54 -13.35 17.22
C SER A 24 -7.07 -13.25 17.34
N ALA A 25 -7.78 -13.07 16.21
CA ALA A 25 -9.23 -13.13 16.14
C ALA A 25 -9.81 -14.57 16.18
N GLY A 26 -8.95 -15.59 16.33
CA GLY A 26 -9.35 -16.99 16.50
C GLY A 26 -9.75 -17.71 15.21
N HIS A 27 -9.39 -17.18 14.04
CA HIS A 27 -9.59 -17.85 12.76
C HIS A 27 -8.50 -18.90 12.49
N MET A 28 -8.83 -19.90 11.67
CA MET A 28 -7.84 -20.86 11.16
C MET A 28 -7.12 -20.23 9.97
N VAL A 29 -5.79 -20.03 10.07
CA VAL A 29 -4.99 -19.33 9.07
C VAL A 29 -4.02 -20.28 8.36
N PHE A 30 -4.07 -20.32 7.03
CA PHE A 30 -3.16 -21.02 6.16
C PHE A 30 -2.31 -20.01 5.40
N LEU A 31 -1.00 -20.20 5.37
CA LEU A 31 -0.03 -19.31 4.75
C LEU A 31 0.56 -19.95 3.50
N TYR A 32 0.86 -19.11 2.52
CA TYR A 32 1.63 -19.51 1.35
C TYR A 32 2.49 -18.34 0.85
N ASP A 33 3.80 -18.55 0.81
CA ASP A 33 4.74 -17.63 0.16
C ASP A 33 5.78 -18.44 -0.61
N LYS A 34 5.70 -18.35 -1.94
CA LYS A 34 6.56 -19.09 -2.85
C LYS A 34 8.06 -18.75 -2.67
N TYR A 35 8.36 -17.48 -2.42
CA TYR A 35 9.73 -16.98 -2.36
C TYR A 35 10.39 -17.17 -0.98
N LYS A 36 9.56 -17.26 0.06
CA LYS A 36 10.02 -17.49 1.45
C LYS A 36 9.91 -18.94 1.88
N SER A 37 9.48 -19.84 0.98
CA SER A 37 9.25 -21.26 1.30
C SER A 37 8.32 -21.46 2.50
N ILE A 38 7.26 -20.63 2.63
CA ILE A 38 6.29 -20.71 3.72
C ILE A 38 5.03 -21.40 3.21
N GLY A 39 4.65 -22.50 3.85
CA GLY A 39 3.43 -23.25 3.54
C GLY A 39 3.38 -23.80 2.12
N SER A 40 2.17 -24.06 1.63
CA SER A 40 1.98 -24.54 0.25
C SER A 40 0.66 -24.05 -0.35
N SER A 41 0.57 -24.12 -1.68
CA SER A 41 -0.66 -23.84 -2.42
C SER A 41 -1.81 -24.79 -2.01
N GLU A 42 -1.50 -26.05 -1.71
CA GLU A 42 -2.49 -27.03 -1.26
C GLU A 42 -3.08 -26.64 0.11
N GLN A 43 -2.24 -26.16 1.02
CA GLN A 43 -2.70 -25.69 2.34
C GLN A 43 -3.62 -24.48 2.21
N VAL A 44 -3.22 -23.46 1.42
CA VAL A 44 -4.05 -22.28 1.17
C VAL A 44 -5.36 -22.63 0.49
N ASN A 45 -5.37 -23.64 -0.39
CA ASN A 45 -6.60 -24.10 -1.04
C ASN A 45 -7.62 -24.77 -0.08
N ARG A 46 -7.25 -25.05 1.17
CA ARG A 46 -8.20 -25.50 2.22
C ARG A 46 -9.00 -24.34 2.82
N SER A 47 -8.70 -23.11 2.47
CA SER A 47 -9.38 -21.90 2.94
C SER A 47 -10.65 -21.62 2.14
N ASP A 48 -11.58 -20.90 2.77
CA ASP A 48 -12.81 -20.40 2.13
C ASP A 48 -12.60 -18.97 1.58
N ILE A 49 -11.82 -18.19 2.33
CA ILE A 49 -11.47 -16.79 2.02
C ILE A 49 -9.95 -16.71 1.89
N ILE A 50 -9.47 -16.10 0.80
CA ILE A 50 -8.03 -15.95 0.52
C ILE A 50 -7.69 -14.48 0.36
N PHE A 51 -6.75 -13.98 1.16
CA PHE A 51 -6.15 -12.66 1.02
C PHE A 51 -4.89 -12.75 0.18
N VAL A 52 -4.82 -11.92 -0.87
CA VAL A 52 -3.68 -11.84 -1.78
C VAL A 52 -2.85 -10.62 -1.43
N CYS A 53 -1.65 -10.85 -0.88
CA CYS A 53 -0.75 -9.83 -0.34
C CYS A 53 0.64 -9.90 -1.00
N VAL A 54 0.69 -10.27 -2.28
CA VAL A 54 1.93 -10.41 -3.05
C VAL A 54 2.45 -9.05 -3.54
N PRO A 55 3.76 -8.91 -3.80
CA PRO A 55 4.32 -7.67 -4.33
C PRO A 55 3.82 -7.38 -5.75
N THR A 56 3.64 -6.09 -6.05
CA THR A 56 3.29 -5.56 -7.37
C THR A 56 4.25 -4.42 -7.70
N PRO A 57 5.51 -4.72 -8.08
CA PRO A 57 6.53 -3.70 -8.24
C PRO A 57 6.34 -2.90 -9.53
N PHE A 58 6.89 -1.69 -9.54
CA PHE A 58 7.12 -0.95 -10.76
C PHE A 58 8.51 -1.32 -11.30
N ILE A 59 8.53 -1.99 -12.45
CA ILE A 59 9.78 -2.44 -13.09
C ILE A 59 10.20 -1.39 -14.12
N LYS A 60 11.41 -0.84 -13.96
CA LYS A 60 11.97 0.12 -14.91
C LYS A 60 11.94 -0.49 -16.33
N LYS A 61 11.48 0.27 -17.32
CA LYS A 61 11.26 -0.13 -18.72
C LYS A 61 10.05 -1.06 -18.99
N LYS A 62 9.50 -1.77 -17.99
CA LYS A 62 8.35 -2.66 -18.17
C LYS A 62 7.06 -2.04 -17.61
N GLY A 63 7.19 -1.17 -16.63
CA GLY A 63 6.06 -0.57 -15.94
C GLY A 63 5.58 -1.40 -14.74
N PHE A 64 4.34 -1.21 -14.39
CA PHE A 64 3.69 -1.87 -13.26
C PHE A 64 3.49 -3.37 -13.53
N ASP A 65 3.95 -4.23 -12.61
CA ASP A 65 3.94 -5.68 -12.80
C ASP A 65 2.90 -6.37 -11.90
N LEU A 66 1.95 -7.03 -12.56
CA LEU A 66 0.88 -7.82 -11.94
C LEU A 66 1.16 -9.33 -11.94
N SER A 67 2.32 -9.76 -12.45
CA SER A 67 2.63 -11.19 -12.65
C SER A 67 2.47 -12.01 -11.37
N SER A 68 2.91 -11.48 -10.22
CA SER A 68 2.74 -12.18 -8.94
C SER A 68 1.26 -12.38 -8.57
N VAL A 69 0.39 -11.40 -8.86
CA VAL A 69 -1.05 -11.54 -8.63
C VAL A 69 -1.64 -12.58 -9.58
N GLU A 70 -1.25 -12.54 -10.87
CA GLU A 70 -1.69 -13.53 -11.86
C GLU A 70 -1.28 -14.95 -11.49
N ASP A 71 -0.06 -15.14 -10.98
CA ASP A 71 0.44 -16.44 -10.53
C ASP A 71 -0.36 -16.99 -9.35
N VAL A 72 -0.79 -16.14 -8.43
CA VAL A 72 -1.70 -16.55 -7.34
C VAL A 72 -2.99 -17.15 -7.89
N PHE A 73 -3.60 -16.49 -8.88
CA PHE A 73 -4.85 -16.99 -9.47
C PHE A 73 -4.69 -18.32 -10.24
N LYS A 74 -3.47 -18.66 -10.72
CA LYS A 74 -3.19 -19.95 -11.36
C LYS A 74 -3.18 -21.13 -10.37
N VAL A 75 -2.81 -20.87 -9.10
CA VAL A 75 -2.67 -21.92 -8.08
C VAL A 75 -3.91 -22.06 -7.18
N ILE A 76 -4.82 -21.07 -7.17
CA ILE A 76 -6.06 -21.14 -6.40
C ILE A 76 -7.08 -22.03 -7.14
N LYS A 77 -7.56 -23.06 -6.43
CA LYS A 77 -8.52 -24.06 -6.96
C LYS A 77 -9.90 -23.93 -6.28
N GLY A 78 -10.92 -24.43 -6.97
CA GLY A 78 -12.30 -24.46 -6.47
C GLY A 78 -12.98 -23.10 -6.50
N LYS A 79 -14.07 -22.94 -5.74
CA LYS A 79 -14.82 -21.68 -5.60
C LYS A 79 -14.41 -20.99 -4.32
N LYS A 80 -13.81 -19.80 -4.41
CA LYS A 80 -13.28 -19.04 -3.26
C LYS A 80 -13.80 -17.62 -3.25
N ILE A 81 -13.79 -17.02 -2.05
CA ILE A 81 -13.81 -15.57 -1.89
C ILE A 81 -12.35 -15.11 -1.89
N ILE A 82 -11.96 -14.27 -2.83
CA ILE A 82 -10.59 -13.76 -2.96
C ILE A 82 -10.60 -12.27 -2.69
N VAL A 83 -9.78 -11.83 -1.75
CA VAL A 83 -9.62 -10.43 -1.38
C VAL A 83 -8.21 -9.99 -1.76
N ILE A 84 -8.12 -9.19 -2.81
CA ILE A 84 -6.85 -8.61 -3.25
C ILE A 84 -6.52 -7.45 -2.29
N LYS A 85 -5.36 -7.53 -1.61
CA LYS A 85 -4.79 -6.45 -0.80
C LYS A 85 -3.57 -5.82 -1.47
N SER A 86 -2.94 -6.53 -2.39
CA SER A 86 -1.87 -5.96 -3.22
C SER A 86 -2.38 -4.73 -3.96
N THR A 87 -1.56 -3.67 -4.02
CA THR A 87 -1.89 -2.49 -4.82
C THR A 87 -2.00 -2.88 -6.29
N VAL A 88 -3.11 -2.56 -6.93
CA VAL A 88 -3.38 -2.87 -8.33
C VAL A 88 -4.02 -1.69 -9.03
N TRP A 89 -3.94 -1.63 -10.36
CA TRP A 89 -4.59 -0.56 -11.13
C TRP A 89 -6.10 -0.59 -11.00
N PRO A 90 -6.75 0.58 -10.99
CA PRO A 90 -8.20 0.67 -11.05
C PRO A 90 -8.78 -0.12 -12.22
N GLY A 91 -9.76 -0.99 -11.90
CA GLY A 91 -10.37 -1.93 -12.84
C GLY A 91 -9.73 -3.32 -12.87
N THR A 92 -8.61 -3.54 -12.18
CA THR A 92 -7.92 -4.84 -12.14
C THR A 92 -8.80 -5.91 -11.51
N THR A 93 -9.43 -5.65 -10.38
CA THR A 93 -10.33 -6.62 -9.71
C THR A 93 -11.48 -7.03 -10.62
N GLU A 94 -12.07 -6.09 -11.38
CA GLU A 94 -13.11 -6.39 -12.36
C GLU A 94 -12.55 -7.26 -13.51
N LYS A 95 -11.35 -6.98 -14.00
CA LYS A 95 -10.68 -7.79 -15.03
C LYS A 95 -10.48 -9.23 -14.56
N PHE A 96 -9.96 -9.40 -13.33
CA PHE A 96 -9.80 -10.72 -12.73
C PHE A 96 -11.15 -11.42 -12.50
N GLN A 97 -12.18 -10.69 -12.06
CA GLN A 97 -13.51 -11.26 -11.90
C GLN A 97 -14.11 -11.79 -13.21
N LYS A 98 -13.87 -11.09 -14.33
CA LYS A 98 -14.29 -11.56 -15.66
C LYS A 98 -13.53 -12.81 -16.09
N LYS A 99 -12.22 -12.89 -15.79
CA LYS A 99 -11.37 -14.02 -16.17
C LYS A 99 -11.59 -15.25 -15.29
N TYR A 100 -11.79 -15.06 -13.98
CA TYR A 100 -11.93 -16.13 -13.00
C TYR A 100 -13.35 -16.17 -12.43
N THR A 101 -14.29 -16.56 -13.29
CA THR A 101 -15.72 -16.51 -13.00
C THR A 101 -16.17 -17.42 -11.87
N GLN A 102 -15.41 -18.45 -11.49
CA GLN A 102 -15.73 -19.35 -10.37
C GLN A 102 -15.57 -18.70 -9.00
N HIS A 103 -14.74 -17.64 -8.86
CA HIS A 103 -14.48 -16.95 -7.61
C HIS A 103 -15.41 -15.74 -7.40
N LYS A 104 -15.47 -15.24 -6.16
CA LYS A 104 -16.01 -13.93 -5.80
C LYS A 104 -14.83 -13.05 -5.40
N ILE A 105 -14.48 -12.09 -6.25
CA ILE A 105 -13.24 -11.31 -6.10
C ILE A 105 -13.57 -9.91 -5.58
N LEU A 106 -12.86 -9.50 -4.52
CA LEU A 106 -12.97 -8.20 -3.87
C LEU A 106 -11.59 -7.55 -3.78
N PHE A 107 -11.59 -6.27 -3.51
CA PHE A 107 -10.38 -5.50 -3.20
C PHE A 107 -10.49 -4.90 -1.79
N ASN A 108 -9.43 -4.98 -1.01
CA ASN A 108 -9.35 -4.32 0.28
C ASN A 108 -7.99 -3.62 0.40
N PRO A 109 -7.91 -2.30 0.18
CA PRO A 109 -6.68 -1.55 0.32
C PRO A 109 -6.12 -1.70 1.74
N GLU A 110 -4.81 -1.55 1.85
CA GLU A 110 -4.10 -1.44 3.11
C GLU A 110 -3.43 -0.06 3.19
N PHE A 111 -3.25 0.43 4.40
CA PHE A 111 -2.63 1.72 4.69
C PHE A 111 -1.60 1.59 5.82
N LEU A 112 -0.94 0.43 5.86
CA LEU A 112 0.02 0.07 6.89
C LEU A 112 1.35 0.80 6.68
N SER A 113 1.94 1.26 7.78
CA SER A 113 3.34 1.66 7.82
C SER A 113 4.23 0.44 8.10
N GLU A 114 5.40 0.34 7.47
CA GLU A 114 6.33 -0.76 7.73
C GLU A 114 6.74 -0.86 9.21
N ALA A 115 6.82 0.28 9.90
CA ALA A 115 7.23 0.35 11.30
C ALA A 115 6.14 -0.10 12.28
N SER A 116 4.87 0.01 11.91
CA SER A 116 3.71 -0.24 12.79
C SER A 116 2.66 -1.17 12.19
N ALA A 117 3.05 -1.99 11.21
CA ALA A 117 2.11 -2.76 10.39
C ALA A 117 1.09 -3.59 11.19
N ASP A 118 1.51 -4.27 12.27
CA ASP A 118 0.60 -5.05 13.12
C ASP A 118 -0.40 -4.16 13.86
N LYS A 119 0.05 -3.01 14.39
CA LYS A 119 -0.80 -2.04 15.07
C LYS A 119 -1.79 -1.40 14.10
N ASP A 120 -1.31 -0.97 12.93
CA ASP A 120 -2.14 -0.33 11.89
C ASP A 120 -3.16 -1.32 11.32
N MET A 121 -2.79 -2.62 11.21
CA MET A 121 -3.74 -3.66 10.83
C MET A 121 -4.80 -3.88 11.91
N GLN A 122 -4.44 -3.81 13.18
CA GLN A 122 -5.37 -4.04 14.29
C GLN A 122 -6.30 -2.84 14.54
N TYR A 123 -5.81 -1.62 14.34
CA TYR A 123 -6.51 -0.36 14.63
C TYR A 123 -6.47 0.58 13.41
N PRO A 124 -7.09 0.21 12.28
CA PRO A 124 -7.07 1.05 11.10
C PRO A 124 -7.98 2.28 11.27
N ASP A 125 -7.57 3.43 10.73
CA ASP A 125 -8.40 4.63 10.67
C ASP A 125 -9.55 4.47 9.67
N VAL A 126 -9.29 3.74 8.59
CA VAL A 126 -10.21 3.55 7.47
C VAL A 126 -10.25 2.08 7.06
N GLN A 127 -11.44 1.55 6.87
CA GLN A 127 -11.64 0.20 6.34
C GLN A 127 -12.57 0.24 5.13
N VAL A 128 -12.04 -0.06 3.96
CA VAL A 128 -12.78 -0.06 2.69
C VAL A 128 -12.78 -1.44 2.07
N VAL A 129 -13.95 -1.89 1.62
CA VAL A 129 -14.08 -3.12 0.83
C VAL A 129 -14.65 -2.79 -0.54
N GLY A 130 -13.85 -3.03 -1.57
CA GLY A 130 -14.22 -2.88 -2.97
C GLY A 130 -14.85 -4.16 -3.51
N TYR A 131 -16.04 -4.05 -4.12
CA TYR A 131 -16.76 -5.19 -4.70
C TYR A 131 -16.86 -5.12 -6.21
N THR A 132 -16.91 -6.28 -6.86
CA THR A 132 -17.40 -6.48 -8.23
C THR A 132 -18.90 -6.81 -8.20
N LYS A 133 -19.61 -6.70 -9.34
CA LYS A 133 -21.02 -7.10 -9.42
C LYS A 133 -21.27 -8.48 -8.80
N LYS A 134 -20.35 -9.44 -9.03
CA LYS A 134 -20.46 -10.82 -8.55
C LYS A 134 -20.18 -10.97 -7.06
N SER A 135 -19.29 -10.17 -6.49
CA SER A 135 -18.87 -10.27 -5.10
C SER A 135 -19.65 -9.35 -4.15
N ARG A 136 -20.58 -8.54 -4.66
CA ARG A 136 -21.32 -7.52 -3.87
C ARG A 136 -21.97 -8.10 -2.61
N LEU A 137 -22.59 -9.28 -2.73
CA LEU A 137 -23.32 -9.90 -1.62
C LEU A 137 -22.40 -10.35 -0.47
N VAL A 138 -21.14 -10.69 -0.77
CA VAL A 138 -20.17 -11.11 0.26
C VAL A 138 -19.31 -9.97 0.81
N ALA A 139 -19.40 -8.76 0.24
CA ALA A 139 -18.61 -7.63 0.70
C ALA A 139 -18.87 -7.26 2.17
N LYS A 140 -20.13 -7.39 2.62
CA LYS A 140 -20.51 -7.15 4.02
C LYS A 140 -19.93 -8.21 4.97
N GLU A 141 -19.82 -9.45 4.52
CA GLU A 141 -19.18 -10.54 5.27
C GLU A 141 -17.68 -10.25 5.44
N ILE A 142 -17.01 -9.86 4.36
CA ILE A 142 -15.59 -9.49 4.43
C ILE A 142 -15.38 -8.30 5.35
N LEU A 143 -16.17 -7.23 5.24
CA LEU A 143 -16.05 -6.08 6.13
C LEU A 143 -16.23 -6.44 7.62
N ARG A 144 -17.09 -7.42 7.94
CA ARG A 144 -17.34 -7.87 9.32
C ARG A 144 -16.19 -8.63 9.95
N ILE A 145 -15.38 -9.35 9.16
CA ILE A 145 -14.23 -10.11 9.66
C ILE A 145 -12.95 -9.31 9.70
N LEU A 146 -12.90 -8.18 8.98
CA LEU A 146 -11.80 -7.22 9.03
C LEU A 146 -11.86 -6.41 10.33
N PRO A 147 -10.73 -5.82 10.78
CA PRO A 147 -10.72 -4.96 11.95
C PRO A 147 -11.67 -3.78 11.76
N LYS A 148 -12.31 -3.37 12.87
CA LYS A 148 -13.18 -2.21 12.87
C LYS A 148 -12.36 -0.93 12.72
N ALA A 149 -12.91 0.03 11.98
CA ALA A 149 -12.33 1.36 11.82
C ALA A 149 -13.40 2.42 12.10
N PRO A 150 -13.01 3.64 12.54
CA PRO A 150 -13.92 4.79 12.66
C PRO A 150 -14.69 5.08 11.37
N PHE A 151 -14.03 4.93 10.22
CA PHE A 151 -14.68 5.03 8.92
C PHE A 151 -14.66 3.69 8.20
N GLN A 152 -15.85 3.18 7.84
CA GLN A 152 -16.01 1.92 7.10
C GLN A 152 -16.91 2.12 5.88
N LYS A 153 -16.49 1.63 4.72
CA LYS A 153 -17.28 1.76 3.49
C LYS A 153 -17.15 0.57 2.55
N ILE A 154 -18.27 0.19 1.94
CA ILE A 154 -18.32 -0.78 0.84
C ILE A 154 -18.60 -0.01 -0.44
N ILE A 155 -17.68 -0.08 -1.40
CA ILE A 155 -17.72 0.67 -2.67
C ILE A 155 -17.38 -0.24 -3.84
N ARG A 156 -17.46 0.25 -5.08
CA ARG A 156 -17.00 -0.53 -6.24
C ARG A 156 -15.49 -0.78 -6.18
N ALA A 157 -15.05 -1.90 -6.71
CA ALA A 157 -13.63 -2.28 -6.65
C ALA A 157 -12.71 -1.21 -7.25
N ALA A 158 -13.05 -0.68 -8.43
CA ALA A 158 -12.24 0.36 -9.06
C ALA A 158 -12.13 1.66 -8.22
N GLU A 159 -13.15 2.00 -7.46
CA GLU A 159 -13.12 3.14 -6.53
C GLU A 159 -12.18 2.88 -5.35
N ALA A 160 -12.21 1.67 -4.80
CA ALA A 160 -11.33 1.26 -3.71
C ALA A 160 -9.86 1.17 -4.17
N GLU A 161 -9.62 0.66 -5.37
CA GLU A 161 -8.30 0.63 -6.01
C GLU A 161 -7.74 2.04 -6.22
N MET A 162 -8.56 2.98 -6.73
CA MET A 162 -8.17 4.38 -6.88
C MET A 162 -7.90 5.05 -5.53
N PHE A 163 -8.69 4.73 -4.49
CA PHE A 163 -8.50 5.29 -3.15
C PHE A 163 -7.12 4.93 -2.57
N LYS A 164 -6.60 3.71 -2.84
CA LYS A 164 -5.23 3.35 -2.43
C LYS A 164 -4.18 4.30 -3.02
N TYR A 165 -4.27 4.59 -4.32
CA TYR A 165 -3.35 5.54 -4.97
C TYR A 165 -3.52 6.96 -4.44
N PHE A 166 -4.78 7.40 -4.30
CA PHE A 166 -5.05 8.72 -3.74
C PHE A 166 -4.36 8.91 -2.37
N HIS A 167 -4.52 7.92 -1.47
CA HIS A 167 -3.90 7.96 -0.15
C HIS A 167 -2.38 8.03 -0.22
N ASN A 168 -1.73 7.11 -0.96
CA ASN A 168 -0.29 7.02 -1.00
C ASN A 168 0.36 8.21 -1.73
N VAL A 169 -0.23 8.64 -2.85
CA VAL A 169 0.29 9.78 -3.62
C VAL A 169 0.11 11.09 -2.86
N HIS A 170 -1.00 11.24 -2.11
CA HIS A 170 -1.18 12.40 -1.23
C HIS A 170 -0.12 12.44 -0.12
N GLY A 171 0.22 11.29 0.48
CA GLY A 171 1.34 11.22 1.43
C GLY A 171 2.68 11.64 0.80
N ALA A 172 2.99 11.11 -0.39
CA ALA A 172 4.21 11.48 -1.12
C ALA A 172 4.25 12.98 -1.46
N LEU A 173 3.14 13.57 -1.87
CA LEU A 173 3.03 15.01 -2.13
C LEU A 173 3.33 15.83 -0.87
N LYS A 174 2.80 15.43 0.29
CA LYS A 174 3.09 16.11 1.57
C LYS A 174 4.57 16.12 1.90
N VAL A 175 5.27 14.99 1.70
CA VAL A 175 6.72 14.92 1.97
C VAL A 175 7.49 15.90 1.11
N VAL A 176 7.19 15.98 -0.19
CA VAL A 176 7.88 16.92 -1.09
C VAL A 176 7.55 18.37 -0.72
N PHE A 177 6.29 18.66 -0.43
CA PHE A 177 5.86 19.97 0.03
C PHE A 177 6.56 20.39 1.31
N ALA A 178 6.59 19.51 2.32
CA ALA A 178 7.26 19.76 3.59
C ALA A 178 8.75 20.09 3.40
N ASN A 179 9.45 19.37 2.52
CA ASN A 179 10.85 19.62 2.22
C ASN A 179 11.08 20.96 1.50
N GLN A 180 10.18 21.36 0.60
CA GLN A 180 10.27 22.69 -0.03
C GLN A 180 10.05 23.82 0.98
N MET A 181 9.05 23.67 1.86
CA MET A 181 8.79 24.64 2.92
C MET A 181 9.95 24.73 3.91
N TYR A 182 10.55 23.60 4.27
CA TYR A 182 11.77 23.59 5.08
C TYR A 182 12.91 24.40 4.45
N ASN A 183 13.16 24.19 3.15
CA ASN A 183 14.22 24.94 2.46
C ASN A 183 13.97 26.46 2.48
N LEU A 184 12.72 26.87 2.28
CA LEU A 184 12.33 28.29 2.35
C LEU A 184 12.50 28.84 3.77
N CYS A 185 12.05 28.10 4.79
CA CYS A 185 12.22 28.50 6.19
C CYS A 185 13.69 28.67 6.54
N GLN A 186 14.58 27.77 6.10
CA GLN A 186 16.03 27.90 6.30
C GLN A 186 16.58 29.17 5.65
N ALA A 187 16.18 29.46 4.41
CA ALA A 187 16.63 30.67 3.71
C ALA A 187 16.17 31.97 4.40
N LEU A 188 14.99 31.94 5.02
CA LEU A 188 14.41 33.08 5.75
C LEU A 188 14.77 33.10 7.25
N LYS A 189 15.58 32.14 7.75
CA LYS A 189 15.91 31.95 9.16
C LYS A 189 14.68 31.78 10.07
N ILE A 190 13.66 31.07 9.55
CA ILE A 190 12.44 30.71 10.26
C ILE A 190 12.60 29.27 10.78
N ASP A 191 12.17 29.02 12.02
CA ASP A 191 12.13 27.65 12.57
C ASP A 191 10.98 26.85 11.94
N TYR A 192 11.36 25.85 11.15
CA TYR A 192 10.39 24.98 10.48
C TYR A 192 9.61 24.09 11.46
N ASP A 193 10.23 23.66 12.57
CA ASP A 193 9.54 22.77 13.53
C ASP A 193 8.38 23.50 14.21
N VAL A 194 8.51 24.79 14.50
CA VAL A 194 7.40 25.62 14.97
C VAL A 194 6.28 25.69 13.93
N ILE A 195 6.62 25.90 12.67
CA ILE A 195 5.62 25.92 11.57
C ILE A 195 4.94 24.57 11.45
N LYS A 196 5.69 23.47 11.52
CA LYS A 196 5.16 22.09 11.46
C LYS A 196 4.19 21.82 12.61
N GLU A 197 4.52 22.22 13.85
CA GLU A 197 3.62 22.06 15.00
C GLU A 197 2.31 22.83 14.80
N CYS A 198 2.36 24.08 14.36
CA CYS A 198 1.18 24.85 14.02
C CYS A 198 0.35 24.19 12.91
N ALA A 199 1.01 23.70 11.88
CA ALA A 199 0.35 23.01 10.76
C ALA A 199 -0.36 21.72 11.22
N ALA A 200 0.30 20.93 12.09
CA ALA A 200 -0.26 19.70 12.64
C ALA A 200 -1.49 19.95 13.55
N ALA A 201 -1.55 21.09 14.22
CA ALA A 201 -2.68 21.49 15.05
C ALA A 201 -3.87 22.00 14.23
N SER A 202 -3.67 22.37 12.98
CA SER A 202 -4.74 22.89 12.11
C SER A 202 -5.64 21.78 11.61
N LYS A 203 -6.96 21.93 11.79
CA LYS A 203 -7.95 20.98 11.25
C LYS A 203 -7.95 20.90 9.72
N HIS A 204 -7.41 21.90 9.04
CA HIS A 204 -7.34 21.97 7.58
C HIS A 204 -6.05 21.37 7.01
N ILE A 205 -5.04 21.20 7.86
CA ILE A 205 -3.76 20.57 7.51
C ILE A 205 -3.71 19.26 8.27
N LEU A 206 -3.70 18.15 7.55
CA LEU A 206 -3.70 16.82 8.14
C LEU A 206 -2.48 16.60 9.06
N THR A 207 -2.50 15.53 9.85
CA THR A 207 -1.48 15.16 10.84
C THR A 207 -0.04 15.34 10.35
N ASP A 208 0.90 15.47 11.24
CA ASP A 208 2.33 15.71 10.99
C ASP A 208 3.11 14.56 10.35
N THR A 209 2.45 13.41 10.14
CA THR A 209 3.10 12.15 9.70
C THR A 209 4.03 12.34 8.49
N TYR A 210 3.63 13.14 7.50
CA TYR A 210 4.42 13.42 6.30
C TYR A 210 4.99 14.84 6.22
N LEU A 211 4.91 15.62 7.31
CA LEU A 211 5.53 16.93 7.42
C LEU A 211 6.99 16.85 7.95
N ASN A 212 7.41 15.68 8.42
CA ASN A 212 8.77 15.46 8.83
C ASN A 212 9.69 15.48 7.60
N ILE A 213 10.70 16.36 7.62
CA ILE A 213 11.68 16.49 6.53
C ILE A 213 12.61 15.28 6.46
N TRP A 214 12.92 14.70 7.62
CA TRP A 214 13.69 13.47 7.76
C TRP A 214 12.74 12.29 7.90
N HIS A 215 12.34 11.72 6.76
CA HIS A 215 11.42 10.59 6.73
C HIS A 215 12.21 9.29 6.51
N GLY A 216 12.34 8.48 7.57
CA GLY A 216 13.15 7.26 7.52
C GLY A 216 14.68 7.51 7.54
N GLY A 217 15.15 8.69 8.05
CA GLY A 217 16.56 9.04 8.17
C GLY A 217 17.16 9.77 6.98
N TYR A 218 16.35 10.14 6.00
CA TYR A 218 16.73 10.92 4.81
C TYR A 218 15.65 11.95 4.46
N ARG A 219 15.98 12.92 3.61
CA ARG A 219 15.04 13.93 3.10
C ARG A 219 14.40 13.44 1.80
N GLY A 220 13.08 13.62 1.67
CA GLY A 220 12.31 13.15 0.52
C GLY A 220 11.53 11.88 0.82
N TYR A 221 10.87 11.33 -0.19
CA TYR A 221 10.15 10.07 -0.06
C TYR A 221 10.87 8.93 -0.80
N GLY A 222 10.92 7.78 -0.14
CA GLY A 222 11.53 6.56 -0.67
C GLY A 222 10.79 5.32 -0.17
N GLY A 223 11.49 4.18 -0.17
CA GLY A 223 10.91 2.90 0.17
C GLY A 223 10.08 2.31 -0.96
N SER A 224 9.47 1.17 -0.70
CA SER A 224 8.77 0.36 -1.72
C SER A 224 7.41 0.92 -2.16
N CYS A 225 6.84 1.91 -1.45
CA CYS A 225 5.46 2.36 -1.68
C CYS A 225 5.38 3.64 -2.51
N PHE A 226 5.87 4.76 -1.98
CA PHE A 226 5.64 6.06 -2.62
C PHE A 226 6.26 6.18 -4.02
N PRO A 227 7.53 5.81 -4.27
CA PRO A 227 8.10 5.88 -5.62
C PRO A 227 7.33 5.02 -6.61
N LYS A 228 6.99 3.80 -6.21
CA LYS A 228 6.20 2.87 -7.02
C LYS A 228 4.83 3.45 -7.38
N ASP A 229 4.06 3.91 -6.39
CA ASP A 229 2.68 4.36 -6.60
C ASP A 229 2.62 5.67 -7.40
N VAL A 230 3.54 6.61 -7.16
CA VAL A 230 3.68 7.83 -7.96
C VAL A 230 3.92 7.48 -9.42
N ARG A 231 4.89 6.62 -9.72
CA ARG A 231 5.21 6.20 -11.10
C ARG A 231 4.07 5.44 -11.75
N THR A 232 3.42 4.55 -10.99
CA THR A 232 2.27 3.79 -11.49
C THR A 232 1.12 4.71 -11.86
N LEU A 233 0.86 5.74 -11.06
CA LEU A 233 -0.21 6.69 -11.35
C LEU A 233 0.11 7.59 -12.56
N ILE A 234 1.37 8.02 -12.71
CA ILE A 234 1.83 8.73 -13.91
C ILE A 234 1.60 7.85 -15.15
N GLN A 235 2.01 6.59 -15.11
CA GLN A 235 1.80 5.66 -16.21
C GLN A 235 0.31 5.44 -16.54
N LEU A 236 -0.52 5.35 -15.52
CA LEU A 236 -1.97 5.24 -15.70
C LEU A 236 -2.55 6.48 -16.36
N GLY A 237 -2.13 7.68 -15.93
CA GLY A 237 -2.52 8.94 -16.55
C GLY A 237 -2.13 9.00 -18.03
N ASP A 238 -0.89 8.68 -18.36
CA ASP A 238 -0.42 8.63 -19.76
C ASP A 238 -1.25 7.63 -20.59
N SER A 239 -1.61 6.48 -20.03
CA SER A 239 -2.45 5.47 -20.66
C SER A 239 -3.91 5.91 -20.86
N ALA A 240 -4.41 6.77 -19.97
CA ALA A 240 -5.74 7.36 -20.04
C ALA A 240 -5.81 8.67 -20.83
N GLY A 241 -4.69 9.13 -21.41
CA GLY A 241 -4.60 10.41 -22.11
C GLY A 241 -4.68 11.63 -21.19
N VAL A 242 -4.41 11.46 -19.88
CA VAL A 242 -4.43 12.53 -18.88
C VAL A 242 -3.00 12.91 -18.50
N ASN A 243 -2.61 14.17 -18.75
CA ASN A 243 -1.29 14.67 -18.34
C ASN A 243 -1.24 14.96 -16.83
N LEU A 244 -0.53 14.12 -16.06
CA LEU A 244 -0.31 14.29 -14.63
C LEU A 244 1.02 15.03 -14.36
N GLU A 245 1.18 16.23 -14.91
CA GLU A 245 2.43 16.99 -14.88
C GLU A 245 2.89 17.32 -13.46
N LEU A 246 1.98 17.65 -12.53
CA LEU A 246 2.32 17.90 -11.12
C LEU A 246 3.02 16.67 -10.50
N LEU A 247 2.55 15.47 -10.80
CA LEU A 247 3.18 14.25 -10.30
C LEU A 247 4.56 14.04 -10.91
N LYS A 248 4.73 14.36 -12.19
CA LYS A 248 6.04 14.30 -12.90
C LYS A 248 7.02 15.30 -12.29
N ILE A 249 6.56 16.51 -11.98
CA ILE A 249 7.39 17.57 -11.39
C ILE A 249 7.82 17.20 -9.97
N PHE A 250 6.93 16.77 -9.11
CA PHE A 250 7.34 16.46 -7.74
C PHE A 250 8.17 15.17 -7.65
N GLU A 251 7.97 14.18 -8.52
CA GLU A 251 8.89 13.06 -8.64
C GLU A 251 10.29 13.52 -9.04
N LYS A 252 10.40 14.43 -10.02
CA LYS A 252 11.68 15.05 -10.41
C LYS A 252 12.33 15.76 -9.22
N ILE A 253 11.58 16.56 -8.47
CA ILE A 253 12.06 17.27 -7.27
C ILE A 253 12.56 16.27 -6.22
N ASN A 254 11.78 15.22 -5.95
CA ASN A 254 12.17 14.17 -5.01
C ASN A 254 13.47 13.47 -5.42
N ASN A 255 13.60 13.12 -6.72
CA ASN A 255 14.80 12.46 -7.23
C ASN A 255 16.04 13.38 -7.14
N GLN A 256 15.90 14.67 -7.35
CA GLN A 256 16.96 15.64 -7.14
C GLN A 256 17.39 15.73 -5.67
N LEU A 257 16.41 15.78 -4.75
CA LEU A 257 16.64 15.82 -3.30
C LEU A 257 17.36 14.54 -2.82
N MET A 258 16.97 13.38 -3.32
CA MET A 258 17.60 12.10 -3.00
C MET A 258 19.04 12.04 -3.53
N LYS A 259 19.24 12.43 -4.79
CA LYS A 259 20.58 12.47 -5.42
C LYS A 259 21.54 13.38 -4.67
N ALA A 260 21.10 14.54 -4.18
CA ALA A 260 21.90 15.45 -3.38
C ALA A 260 22.40 14.83 -2.05
N GLN A 261 21.73 13.78 -1.58
CA GLN A 261 22.13 13.01 -0.40
C GLN A 261 22.91 11.72 -0.74
N GLY A 262 23.28 11.51 -2.00
CA GLY A 262 24.00 10.33 -2.46
C GLY A 262 23.12 9.08 -2.64
N ILE A 263 21.80 9.23 -2.53
CA ILE A 263 20.82 8.14 -2.70
C ILE A 263 20.51 8.00 -4.19
N ARG A 264 20.90 6.84 -4.77
CA ARG A 264 20.71 6.56 -6.20
C ARG A 264 19.39 5.85 -6.51
N ASP A 265 18.90 5.05 -5.58
CA ASP A 265 17.69 4.26 -5.73
C ASP A 265 16.78 4.45 -4.51
N PRO A 266 15.76 5.33 -4.61
CA PRO A 266 14.83 5.57 -3.52
C PRO A 266 14.02 4.33 -3.09
N GLU A 267 13.82 3.35 -3.97
CA GLU A 267 13.03 2.16 -3.67
C GLU A 267 13.73 1.19 -2.72
N GLN A 268 15.07 1.26 -2.66
CA GLN A 268 15.86 0.42 -1.76
C GLN A 268 15.94 0.94 -0.32
N LEU A 269 15.38 2.11 -0.04
CA LEU A 269 15.37 2.74 1.29
C LEU A 269 14.23 2.21 2.17
N GLY A 270 14.16 0.91 2.38
CA GLY A 270 13.29 0.36 3.43
C GLY A 270 13.84 0.66 4.83
N ILE A 271 12.95 0.79 5.84
CA ILE A 271 13.30 1.00 7.26
C ILE A 271 14.34 -0.01 7.77
N LYS A 272 14.49 -1.15 7.10
CA LYS A 272 15.47 -2.19 7.44
C LYS A 272 16.86 -1.99 6.83
N ASN A 273 17.09 -0.95 6.04
CA ASN A 273 18.39 -0.73 5.40
C ASN A 273 19.27 0.20 6.24
N GLN A 274 19.54 -0.23 7.48
CA GLN A 274 20.37 0.52 8.46
C GLN A 274 21.72 0.95 7.87
N LYS A 275 22.30 0.14 6.95
CA LYS A 275 23.57 0.48 6.28
C LYS A 275 23.51 1.77 5.46
N VAL A 276 22.37 2.07 4.82
CA VAL A 276 22.21 3.30 4.02
C VAL A 276 22.02 4.50 4.96
N ILE A 277 21.27 4.32 6.04
CA ILE A 277 21.06 5.35 7.07
C ILE A 277 22.39 5.71 7.75
N ASP A 278 23.23 4.74 8.04
CA ASP A 278 24.54 4.94 8.66
C ASP A 278 25.55 5.63 7.74
N LEU A 279 25.44 5.41 6.43
CA LEU A 279 26.23 6.12 5.40
C LEU A 279 25.85 7.59 5.27
N ILE A 280 24.58 7.93 5.46
CA ILE A 280 24.06 9.30 5.40
C ILE A 280 24.45 10.08 6.67
N LYS A 281 24.47 9.41 7.83
CA LYS A 281 24.84 10.03 9.12
C LYS A 281 26.34 10.31 9.27
N LYS A 282 27.19 9.70 8.46
CA LYS A 282 28.67 9.89 8.48
C LYS A 282 29.18 11.01 7.57
N ARG A 283 28.29 11.73 6.91
CA ARG A 283 28.56 12.92 6.11
C ARG A 283 27.90 14.15 6.73
#